data_6b10cb6239ade6623362b775c83ae805
#
_entry.id   6b10cb6239ade6623362b775c83ae805
#
_cell.length_a   1.000
_cell.length_b   1.000
_cell.length_c   1.000
_cell.angle_alpha   90.00
_cell.angle_beta   90.00
_cell.angle_gamma   90.00
#
_symmetry.space_group_name_H-M   'P 1'
#
loop_
_entity.id
_entity.type
_entity.pdbx_description
1 polymer ?
#
loop_
_entity_poly.entity_id
_entity_poly.type
_entity_poly.pdbx_seq_one_letter_code
_entity_poly.pdbx_strand_id
1 'polypeptide(L)'
;MNTILKVIWNAVFNLTGLDISMSARYDDWSFYLIELRANYPVIKGLLADRHLAPKEITPGETRLHIVGCEMRKVQVAGPYHEVSIQVPVEPLEEGPNGTFTHLYLPVNTEQSRWPGVDIWGFPKFIANIDIKMENNRLVCRLAAGDQLILEFKMNDKAGSWKHYKWDYYGIRKQQIVKTTMDPEGFISDEGFDESASLVLGAHPVADTLREILLTEEVVRTIIGHKVSSILKKPVRIKMSYN
;
A
#
# COMPACT_ATOMS: atom_id res chain seq x y z
N MET A 1 13.10 -6.40 17.33
CA MET A 1 14.47 -6.30 16.77
C MET A 1 15.37 -5.72 17.84
N ASN A 2 16.45 -6.43 18.16
CA ASN A 2 17.35 -6.10 19.25
C ASN A 2 17.91 -4.67 19.05
N THR A 3 17.93 -3.86 20.10
CA THR A 3 18.48 -2.48 20.12
C THR A 3 19.87 -2.40 19.47
N ILE A 4 20.65 -3.47 19.59
CA ILE A 4 21.97 -3.62 18.99
C ILE A 4 21.94 -3.62 17.45
N LEU A 5 20.97 -4.29 16.83
CA LEU A 5 20.80 -4.27 15.36
C LEU A 5 20.41 -2.88 14.86
N LYS A 6 19.59 -2.16 15.61
CA LYS A 6 19.25 -0.76 15.31
C LYS A 6 20.48 0.16 15.35
N VAL A 7 21.36 -0.05 16.35
CA VAL A 7 22.60 0.73 16.53
C VAL A 7 23.61 0.38 15.43
N ILE A 8 23.77 -0.90 15.10
CA ILE A 8 24.68 -1.35 14.03
C ILE A 8 24.21 -0.83 12.66
N TRP A 9 22.93 -0.93 12.36
CA TRP A 9 22.37 -0.36 11.13
C TRP A 9 22.56 1.16 11.09
N ASN A 10 22.21 1.90 12.13
CA ASN A 10 22.44 3.34 12.19
C ASN A 10 23.92 3.71 12.10
N ALA A 11 24.82 2.92 12.69
CA ALA A 11 26.26 3.15 12.59
C ALA A 11 26.81 2.87 11.19
N VAL A 12 26.38 1.78 10.55
CA VAL A 12 26.73 1.48 9.16
C VAL A 12 26.19 2.56 8.22
N PHE A 13 24.98 3.04 8.46
CA PHE A 13 24.36 4.12 7.69
C PHE A 13 25.05 5.49 7.87
N ASN A 14 25.57 5.78 9.07
CA ASN A 14 26.24 7.05 9.36
C ASN A 14 27.75 7.04 9.04
N LEU A 15 28.41 5.88 9.13
CA LEU A 15 29.86 5.76 8.93
C LEU A 15 30.28 5.66 7.47
N THR A 16 29.40 5.24 6.57
CA THR A 16 29.80 5.00 5.18
C THR A 16 29.67 6.23 4.29
N GLY A 17 29.05 7.33 4.75
CA GLY A 17 28.73 8.46 3.86
C GLY A 17 27.97 8.03 2.59
N LEU A 18 27.61 6.77 2.52
CA LEU A 18 26.85 6.17 1.46
C LEU A 18 25.49 6.83 1.52
N ASP A 19 25.26 7.71 0.59
CA ASP A 19 23.92 8.05 0.13
C ASP A 19 23.34 6.73 -0.36
N ILE A 20 22.77 5.96 0.60
CA ILE A 20 22.21 4.65 0.31
C ILE A 20 21.03 4.92 -0.62
N SER A 21 21.33 4.83 -1.88
CA SER A 21 20.34 4.75 -2.95
C SER A 21 19.60 3.42 -2.81
N MET A 22 18.85 3.26 -1.70
CA MET A 22 18.13 2.03 -1.44
C MET A 22 16.84 2.05 -2.24
N SER A 23 16.95 1.51 -3.44
CA SER A 23 15.80 0.91 -4.11
C SER A 23 15.55 -0.44 -3.45
N ALA A 24 14.32 -0.77 -3.12
CA ALA A 24 13.94 -2.12 -2.70
C ALA A 24 13.55 -2.92 -3.94
N ARG A 25 14.21 -4.06 -4.15
CA ARG A 25 13.89 -4.97 -5.24
C ARG A 25 13.01 -6.10 -4.74
N TYR A 26 11.92 -6.31 -5.43
CA TYR A 26 10.94 -7.37 -5.24
C TYR A 26 11.04 -8.30 -6.44
N ASP A 27 11.63 -9.49 -6.26
CA ASP A 27 11.85 -10.43 -7.36
C ASP A 27 10.66 -11.36 -7.60
N ASP A 28 9.85 -11.61 -6.57
CA ASP A 28 8.65 -12.42 -6.65
C ASP A 28 7.64 -12.01 -5.58
N TRP A 29 6.47 -11.56 -6.04
CA TRP A 29 5.33 -11.24 -5.18
C TRP A 29 4.01 -11.39 -5.92
N SER A 30 2.92 -11.43 -5.16
CA SER A 30 1.56 -11.35 -5.68
C SER A 30 0.80 -10.25 -4.96
N PHE A 31 -0.18 -9.68 -5.65
CA PHE A 31 -1.09 -8.72 -5.04
C PHE A 31 -2.54 -8.97 -5.44
N TYR A 32 -3.43 -8.61 -4.55
CA TYR A 32 -4.86 -8.83 -4.63
C TYR A 32 -5.56 -7.55 -4.19
N LEU A 33 -6.12 -6.83 -5.15
CA LEU A 33 -6.71 -5.51 -4.94
C LEU A 33 -8.22 -5.57 -5.08
N ILE A 34 -8.91 -5.00 -4.10
CA ILE A 34 -10.31 -4.59 -4.21
C ILE A 34 -10.38 -3.06 -4.24
N GLU A 35 -11.18 -2.52 -5.16
CA GLU A 35 -11.48 -1.10 -5.27
C GLU A 35 -12.91 -0.84 -4.76
N LEU A 36 -13.07 0.21 -3.94
CA LEU A 36 -14.32 0.62 -3.31
C LEU A 36 -14.60 2.09 -3.57
N ARG A 37 -15.87 2.48 -3.50
CA ARG A 37 -16.31 3.87 -3.55
C ARG A 37 -16.09 4.55 -2.20
N ALA A 38 -15.52 5.75 -2.20
CA ALA A 38 -15.14 6.44 -0.98
C ALA A 38 -15.55 7.92 -1.00
N ASN A 39 -15.85 8.44 0.20
CA ASN A 39 -16.28 9.81 0.43
C ASN A 39 -15.09 10.78 0.28
N TYR A 40 -15.10 11.59 -0.80
CA TYR A 40 -14.05 12.54 -1.09
C TYR A 40 -13.83 13.58 0.02
N PRO A 41 -14.87 14.28 0.56
CA PRO A 41 -14.71 15.21 1.67
C PRO A 41 -14.04 14.61 2.91
N VAL A 42 -14.43 13.39 3.29
CA VAL A 42 -13.84 12.71 4.47
C VAL A 42 -12.36 12.42 4.25
N ILE A 43 -12.01 11.82 3.10
CA ILE A 43 -10.60 11.54 2.78
C ILE A 43 -9.78 12.82 2.65
N LYS A 44 -10.34 13.88 2.07
CA LYS A 44 -9.68 15.20 1.98
C LYS A 44 -9.35 15.75 3.37
N GLY A 45 -10.24 15.59 4.33
CA GLY A 45 -10.00 15.95 5.73
C GLY A 45 -8.84 15.14 6.35
N LEU A 46 -8.81 13.82 6.13
CA LEU A 46 -7.74 12.94 6.62
C LEU A 46 -6.36 13.22 6.00
N LEU A 47 -6.32 13.77 4.80
CA LEU A 47 -5.07 14.11 4.10
C LEU A 47 -4.64 15.57 4.27
N ALA A 48 -5.44 16.42 4.93
CA ALA A 48 -5.16 17.86 5.05
C ALA A 48 -3.78 18.15 5.65
N ASP A 49 -3.42 17.49 6.73
CA ASP A 49 -2.11 17.65 7.39
C ASP A 49 -0.93 17.11 6.55
N ARG A 50 -1.22 16.34 5.52
CA ARG A 50 -0.21 15.79 4.60
C ARG A 50 0.01 16.68 3.39
N HIS A 51 -0.77 17.75 3.23
CA HIS A 51 -0.76 18.60 2.03
C HIS A 51 -0.98 17.83 0.72
N LEU A 52 -1.79 16.76 0.78
CA LEU A 52 -2.18 15.94 -0.36
C LEU A 52 -3.68 16.08 -0.58
N ALA A 53 -4.10 16.16 -1.84
CA ALA A 53 -5.50 16.15 -2.22
C ALA A 53 -5.87 14.79 -2.81
N PRO A 54 -6.96 14.13 -2.35
CA PRO A 54 -7.43 12.92 -3.02
C PRO A 54 -7.90 13.29 -4.44
N LYS A 55 -7.78 12.35 -5.37
CA LYS A 55 -8.31 12.52 -6.73
C LYS A 55 -9.82 12.33 -6.71
N GLU A 56 -10.56 13.35 -7.11
CA GLU A 56 -12.01 13.25 -7.27
C GLU A 56 -12.34 12.52 -8.58
N ILE A 57 -13.14 11.45 -8.51
CA ILE A 57 -13.53 10.65 -9.68
C ILE A 57 -14.87 11.11 -10.24
N THR A 58 -15.83 11.33 -9.34
CA THR A 58 -17.10 11.98 -9.60
C THR A 58 -17.38 12.96 -8.46
N PRO A 59 -18.23 13.98 -8.61
CA PRO A 59 -18.47 14.96 -7.56
C PRO A 59 -18.78 14.33 -6.20
N GLY A 60 -17.93 14.62 -5.21
CA GLY A 60 -18.05 14.09 -3.85
C GLY A 60 -17.51 12.67 -3.64
N GLU A 61 -16.97 12.01 -4.68
CA GLU A 61 -16.52 10.63 -4.64
C GLU A 61 -15.07 10.47 -5.09
N THR A 62 -14.35 9.62 -4.40
CA THR A 62 -13.03 9.09 -4.80
C THR A 62 -13.02 7.57 -4.70
N ARG A 63 -11.85 6.95 -4.84
CA ARG A 63 -11.66 5.51 -4.68
C ARG A 63 -10.81 5.20 -3.44
N LEU A 64 -11.12 4.07 -2.83
CA LEU A 64 -10.29 3.42 -1.83
C LEU A 64 -9.82 2.08 -2.41
N HIS A 65 -8.51 1.83 -2.36
CA HIS A 65 -7.94 0.54 -2.73
C HIS A 65 -7.49 -0.18 -1.47
N ILE A 66 -7.90 -1.43 -1.30
CA ILE A 66 -7.37 -2.35 -0.29
C ILE A 66 -6.62 -3.44 -1.03
N VAL A 67 -5.32 -3.57 -0.76
CA VAL A 67 -4.41 -4.45 -1.50
C VAL A 67 -3.72 -5.39 -0.53
N GLY A 68 -4.02 -6.68 -0.60
CA GLY A 68 -3.24 -7.72 0.08
C GLY A 68 -2.03 -8.10 -0.77
N CYS A 69 -0.84 -8.18 -0.18
CA CYS A 69 0.40 -8.50 -0.87
C CYS A 69 1.15 -9.63 -0.17
N GLU A 70 1.52 -10.64 -0.95
CA GLU A 70 2.46 -11.69 -0.55
C GLU A 70 3.83 -11.39 -1.15
N MET A 71 4.74 -10.89 -0.35
CA MET A 71 6.12 -10.60 -0.73
C MET A 71 7.00 -11.85 -0.48
N ARG A 72 7.17 -12.70 -1.48
CA ARG A 72 7.91 -13.98 -1.34
C ARG A 72 9.41 -13.82 -1.45
N LYS A 73 9.89 -12.94 -2.34
CA LYS A 73 11.33 -12.72 -2.52
C LYS A 73 11.62 -11.23 -2.61
N VAL A 74 12.11 -10.70 -1.50
CA VAL A 74 12.48 -9.28 -1.33
C VAL A 74 13.93 -9.18 -0.90
N GLN A 75 14.70 -8.35 -1.58
CA GLN A 75 16.15 -8.26 -1.39
C GLN A 75 16.54 -7.79 0.02
N VAL A 76 15.76 -6.91 0.65
CA VAL A 76 16.16 -6.21 1.89
C VAL A 76 15.41 -6.71 3.13
N ALA A 77 14.18 -7.17 3.00
CA ALA A 77 13.29 -7.45 4.13
C ALA A 77 12.98 -8.93 4.36
N GLY A 78 13.44 -9.83 3.47
CA GLY A 78 12.99 -11.22 3.45
C GLY A 78 11.50 -11.33 3.08
N PRO A 79 10.90 -12.54 3.13
CA PRO A 79 9.48 -12.73 2.86
C PRO A 79 8.60 -12.07 3.92
N TYR A 80 7.50 -11.43 3.50
CA TYR A 80 6.50 -10.86 4.41
C TYR A 80 5.15 -10.66 3.71
N HIS A 81 4.11 -10.41 4.50
CA HIS A 81 2.81 -9.98 4.01
C HIS A 81 2.57 -8.51 4.35
N GLU A 82 1.81 -7.86 3.48
CA GLU A 82 1.44 -6.46 3.60
C GLU A 82 -0.03 -6.27 3.19
N VAL A 83 -0.74 -5.37 3.87
CA VAL A 83 -2.03 -4.87 3.39
C VAL A 83 -1.92 -3.37 3.21
N SER A 84 -2.05 -2.91 1.97
CA SER A 84 -2.09 -1.49 1.65
C SER A 84 -3.53 -1.00 1.63
N ILE A 85 -3.82 0.02 2.42
CA ILE A 85 -5.07 0.79 2.37
C ILE A 85 -4.69 2.16 1.84
N GLN A 86 -5.01 2.41 0.57
CA GLN A 86 -4.50 3.56 -0.18
C GLN A 86 -5.59 4.26 -0.97
N VAL A 87 -5.34 5.51 -1.28
CA VAL A 87 -6.23 6.35 -2.08
C VAL A 87 -5.46 7.01 -3.23
N PRO A 88 -6.09 7.16 -4.40
CA PRO A 88 -5.54 7.98 -5.46
C PRO A 88 -5.50 9.45 -5.03
N VAL A 89 -4.41 10.13 -5.35
CA VAL A 89 -4.23 11.55 -5.05
C VAL A 89 -3.86 12.32 -6.31
N GLU A 90 -4.12 13.62 -6.30
CA GLU A 90 -3.65 14.51 -7.35
C GLU A 90 -2.13 14.52 -7.35
N PRO A 91 -1.49 14.45 -8.54
CA PRO A 91 -0.04 14.48 -8.63
C PRO A 91 0.49 15.87 -8.26
N LEU A 92 1.52 15.91 -7.40
CA LEU A 92 2.23 17.16 -7.06
C LEU A 92 3.23 17.60 -8.13
N GLU A 93 3.54 16.72 -9.07
CA GLU A 93 4.41 16.95 -10.23
C GLU A 93 3.78 16.26 -11.43
N GLU A 94 3.92 16.86 -12.62
CA GLU A 94 3.44 16.25 -13.86
C GLU A 94 4.07 14.89 -14.11
N GLY A 95 3.26 13.92 -14.54
CA GLY A 95 3.73 12.56 -14.84
C GLY A 95 2.62 11.65 -15.33
N PRO A 96 2.96 10.62 -16.11
CA PRO A 96 1.99 9.69 -16.69
C PRO A 96 1.48 8.63 -15.71
N ASN A 97 2.00 8.60 -14.48
CA ASN A 97 1.76 7.51 -13.54
C ASN A 97 0.49 7.74 -12.71
N GLY A 98 -0.19 6.66 -12.34
CA GLY A 98 -1.16 6.71 -11.25
C GLY A 98 -0.45 7.11 -9.95
N THR A 99 -1.02 8.05 -9.21
CA THR A 99 -0.45 8.56 -7.96
C THR A 99 -1.31 8.17 -6.78
N PHE A 100 -0.66 7.71 -5.70
CA PHE A 100 -1.34 7.18 -4.51
C PHE A 100 -0.66 7.66 -3.23
N THR A 101 -1.41 7.63 -2.14
CA THR A 101 -0.87 7.69 -0.78
C THR A 101 -1.53 6.63 0.09
N HIS A 102 -0.76 6.05 1.01
CA HIS A 102 -1.28 5.09 1.96
C HIS A 102 -1.94 5.82 3.13
N LEU A 103 -3.18 5.45 3.47
CA LEU A 103 -3.80 5.79 4.75
C LEU A 103 -3.20 4.90 5.85
N TYR A 104 -3.09 3.60 5.56
CA TYR A 104 -2.51 2.57 6.42
C TYR A 104 -1.73 1.56 5.58
N LEU A 105 -0.62 1.04 6.12
CA LEU A 105 0.20 0.04 5.44
C LEU A 105 0.72 -1.01 6.44
N PRO A 106 -0.19 -1.80 7.08
CA PRO A 106 0.23 -2.86 8.00
C PRO A 106 1.07 -3.94 7.32
N VAL A 107 2.04 -4.45 8.08
CA VAL A 107 2.96 -5.53 7.70
C VAL A 107 3.12 -6.52 8.83
N ASN A 108 3.51 -7.76 8.53
CA ASN A 108 3.66 -8.80 9.55
C ASN A 108 5.09 -8.97 10.08
N THR A 109 6.08 -8.17 9.63
CA THR A 109 7.47 -8.26 10.11
C THR A 109 8.07 -6.89 10.43
N GLU A 110 8.90 -6.80 11.48
CA GLU A 110 9.64 -5.59 11.81
C GLU A 110 10.69 -5.22 10.73
N GLN A 111 11.25 -6.22 10.05
CA GLN A 111 12.22 -6.00 8.97
C GLN A 111 11.62 -5.25 7.79
N SER A 112 10.32 -5.45 7.50
CA SER A 112 9.61 -4.71 6.46
C SER A 112 9.02 -3.39 6.97
N ARG A 113 8.68 -3.29 8.28
CA ARG A 113 8.12 -2.08 8.87
C ARG A 113 9.14 -0.94 8.92
N TRP A 114 10.31 -1.20 9.52
CA TRP A 114 11.29 -0.16 9.77
C TRP A 114 11.73 0.61 8.51
N PRO A 115 12.22 -0.01 7.42
CA PRO A 115 12.63 0.74 6.24
C PRO A 115 11.44 1.48 5.58
N GLY A 116 10.26 0.89 5.61
CA GLY A 116 9.06 1.54 5.08
C GLY A 116 8.75 2.87 5.76
N VAL A 117 8.87 2.93 7.09
CA VAL A 117 8.64 4.15 7.87
C VAL A 117 9.81 5.14 7.72
N ASP A 118 11.05 4.68 7.97
CA ASP A 118 12.20 5.58 8.11
C ASP A 118 12.79 6.03 6.77
N ILE A 119 12.63 5.24 5.70
CA ILE A 119 13.16 5.57 4.37
C ILE A 119 12.08 6.15 3.46
N TRP A 120 10.93 5.44 3.34
CA TRP A 120 9.87 5.82 2.41
C TRP A 120 8.76 6.69 3.01
N GLY A 121 8.72 6.84 4.35
CA GLY A 121 7.70 7.63 5.02
C GLY A 121 6.31 7.03 4.95
N PHE A 122 6.21 5.70 4.80
CA PHE A 122 4.94 5.00 4.75
C PHE A 122 4.37 4.73 6.14
N PRO A 123 3.04 4.79 6.34
CA PRO A 123 2.40 4.61 7.64
C PRO A 123 2.31 3.12 8.04
N LYS A 124 3.48 2.45 8.15
CA LYS A 124 3.55 1.02 8.48
C LYS A 124 3.42 0.77 9.97
N PHE A 125 2.65 -0.26 10.31
CA PHE A 125 2.57 -0.83 11.65
C PHE A 125 2.51 -2.36 11.59
N ILE A 126 2.78 -3.03 12.72
CA ILE A 126 2.75 -4.50 12.79
C ILE A 126 1.33 -4.98 13.00
N ALA A 127 0.93 -5.97 12.20
CA ALA A 127 -0.36 -6.63 12.30
C ALA A 127 -0.26 -8.11 11.88
N ASN A 128 -1.27 -8.90 12.22
CA ASN A 128 -1.42 -10.26 11.74
C ASN A 128 -2.09 -10.23 10.36
N ILE A 129 -1.41 -10.78 9.37
CA ILE A 129 -1.90 -10.82 7.99
C ILE A 129 -1.87 -12.27 7.52
N ASP A 130 -3.04 -12.78 7.12
CA ASP A 130 -3.21 -14.11 6.53
C ASP A 130 -3.78 -13.96 5.12
N ILE A 131 -3.09 -14.51 4.13
CA ILE A 131 -3.50 -14.51 2.73
C ILE A 131 -3.45 -15.96 2.26
N LYS A 132 -4.59 -16.50 1.85
CA LYS A 132 -4.71 -17.92 1.49
C LYS A 132 -5.83 -18.19 0.48
N MET A 133 -5.75 -19.33 -0.16
CA MET A 133 -6.84 -19.87 -0.96
C MET A 133 -7.79 -20.71 -0.10
N GLU A 134 -9.06 -20.37 -0.08
CA GLU A 134 -10.12 -21.14 0.58
C GLU A 134 -11.25 -21.39 -0.43
N ASN A 135 -11.56 -22.65 -0.71
CA ASN A 135 -12.64 -23.04 -1.63
C ASN A 135 -12.57 -22.32 -3.00
N ASN A 136 -11.39 -22.27 -3.59
CA ASN A 136 -11.08 -21.57 -4.85
C ASN A 136 -11.25 -20.04 -4.80
N ARG A 137 -11.34 -19.45 -3.62
CA ARG A 137 -11.37 -18.00 -3.43
C ARG A 137 -10.13 -17.56 -2.67
N LEU A 138 -9.58 -16.45 -3.06
CA LEU A 138 -8.59 -15.76 -2.27
C LEU A 138 -9.27 -15.10 -1.07
N VAL A 139 -8.70 -15.31 0.10
CA VAL A 139 -9.10 -14.66 1.36
C VAL A 139 -7.89 -13.92 1.90
N CYS A 140 -8.04 -12.62 2.12
CA CYS A 140 -7.05 -11.79 2.80
C CYS A 140 -7.65 -11.28 4.11
N ARG A 141 -7.02 -11.61 5.23
CA ARG A 141 -7.44 -11.22 6.57
C ARG A 141 -6.36 -10.38 7.25
N LEU A 142 -6.77 -9.24 7.78
CA LEU A 142 -5.94 -8.34 8.57
C LEU A 142 -6.50 -8.23 9.98
N ALA A 143 -5.67 -8.44 11.01
CA ALA A 143 -6.04 -8.33 12.40
C ALA A 143 -4.94 -7.69 13.26
N ALA A 144 -5.31 -7.01 14.32
CA ALA A 144 -4.41 -6.51 15.36
C ALA A 144 -4.63 -7.34 16.64
N GLY A 145 -3.66 -8.20 16.98
CA GLY A 145 -3.89 -9.25 17.98
C GLY A 145 -5.05 -10.14 17.53
N ASP A 146 -6.06 -10.29 18.40
CA ASP A 146 -7.27 -11.08 18.11
C ASP A 146 -8.40 -10.27 17.45
N GLN A 147 -8.24 -8.94 17.32
CA GLN A 147 -9.24 -8.08 16.74
C GLN A 147 -9.13 -8.03 15.22
N LEU A 148 -10.18 -8.48 14.54
CA LEU A 148 -10.29 -8.31 13.09
C LEU A 148 -10.33 -6.81 12.75
N ILE A 149 -9.50 -6.40 11.81
CA ILE A 149 -9.57 -5.09 11.16
C ILE A 149 -10.45 -5.21 9.92
N LEU A 150 -10.06 -6.09 9.00
CA LEU A 150 -10.84 -6.38 7.80
C LEU A 150 -10.56 -7.80 7.28
N GLU A 151 -11.51 -8.32 6.51
CA GLU A 151 -11.34 -9.50 5.68
C GLU A 151 -11.94 -9.19 4.31
N PHE A 152 -11.23 -9.47 3.23
CA PHE A 152 -11.82 -9.43 1.91
C PHE A 152 -11.62 -10.77 1.19
N LYS A 153 -12.56 -11.07 0.30
CA LYS A 153 -12.56 -12.27 -0.54
C LYS A 153 -12.76 -11.88 -1.99
N MET A 154 -12.13 -12.64 -2.89
CA MET A 154 -12.29 -12.47 -4.32
C MET A 154 -11.94 -13.77 -5.05
N ASN A 155 -12.41 -13.93 -6.27
CA ASN A 155 -11.99 -15.05 -7.11
C ASN A 155 -10.57 -14.82 -7.61
N ASP A 156 -9.77 -15.89 -7.63
CA ASP A 156 -8.50 -15.86 -8.33
C ASP A 156 -8.74 -15.89 -9.85
N LYS A 157 -8.01 -15.06 -10.59
CA LYS A 157 -8.13 -14.93 -12.04
C LYS A 157 -6.76 -14.93 -12.69
N ALA A 158 -6.64 -15.70 -13.75
CA ALA A 158 -5.45 -15.64 -14.60
C ALA A 158 -5.36 -14.28 -15.30
N GLY A 159 -4.16 -13.71 -15.36
CA GLY A 159 -3.88 -12.45 -16.04
C GLY A 159 -3.01 -12.61 -17.28
N SER A 160 -2.82 -11.53 -18.01
CA SER A 160 -1.83 -11.39 -19.06
C SER A 160 -0.61 -10.63 -18.55
N TRP A 161 0.52 -10.76 -19.27
CA TRP A 161 1.71 -10.00 -18.90
C TRP A 161 1.47 -8.51 -19.09
N LYS A 162 1.65 -7.72 -18.03
CA LYS A 162 1.47 -6.26 -18.02
C LYS A 162 2.61 -5.61 -17.24
N HIS A 163 2.88 -4.36 -17.58
CA HIS A 163 3.80 -3.49 -16.87
C HIS A 163 3.06 -2.23 -16.48
N TYR A 164 3.16 -1.85 -15.20
CA TYR A 164 2.59 -0.61 -14.67
C TYR A 164 3.68 0.26 -14.08
N LYS A 165 3.33 1.50 -13.80
CA LYS A 165 4.18 2.43 -13.09
C LYS A 165 3.31 3.27 -12.18
N TRP A 166 3.62 3.23 -10.90
CA TRP A 166 2.88 3.94 -9.86
C TRP A 166 3.81 4.83 -9.06
N ASP A 167 3.33 6.03 -8.72
CA ASP A 167 4.00 6.93 -7.81
C ASP A 167 3.28 6.93 -6.46
N TYR A 168 4.05 6.84 -5.39
CA TYR A 168 3.54 6.89 -4.03
C TYR A 168 4.09 8.11 -3.30
N TYR A 169 3.21 8.83 -2.61
CA TYR A 169 3.61 9.88 -1.68
C TYR A 169 3.60 9.35 -0.25
N GLY A 170 4.73 9.54 0.44
CA GLY A 170 4.90 9.28 1.86
C GLY A 170 5.25 10.55 2.63
N ILE A 171 5.15 10.50 3.95
CA ILE A 171 5.54 11.60 4.83
C ILE A 171 6.75 11.16 5.66
N ARG A 172 7.90 11.77 5.39
CA ARG A 172 9.14 11.51 6.10
C ARG A 172 9.65 12.75 6.79
N LYS A 173 9.75 12.73 8.13
CA LYS A 173 10.20 13.90 8.91
C LYS A 173 9.47 15.19 8.51
N GLN A 174 8.14 15.12 8.45
CA GLN A 174 7.23 16.22 8.07
C GLN A 174 7.43 16.75 6.62
N GLN A 175 8.06 15.97 5.77
CA GLN A 175 8.28 16.32 4.38
C GLN A 175 7.65 15.28 3.47
N ILE A 176 7.03 15.73 2.38
CA ILE A 176 6.52 14.84 1.35
C ILE A 176 7.69 14.26 0.58
N VAL A 177 7.68 12.94 0.44
CA VAL A 177 8.60 12.21 -0.41
C VAL A 177 7.79 11.44 -1.45
N LYS A 178 8.31 11.39 -2.68
CA LYS A 178 7.75 10.60 -3.77
C LYS A 178 8.66 9.41 -4.05
N THR A 179 8.07 8.25 -4.22
CA THR A 179 8.76 7.07 -4.74
C THR A 179 7.96 6.45 -5.87
N THR A 180 8.66 5.87 -6.83
CA THR A 180 8.04 5.17 -7.96
C THR A 180 8.22 3.67 -7.78
N MET A 181 7.19 2.92 -8.07
CA MET A 181 7.18 1.46 -8.19
C MET A 181 6.78 1.08 -9.61
N ASP A 182 7.52 0.14 -10.22
CA ASP A 182 7.33 -0.31 -11.61
C ASP A 182 7.06 -1.83 -11.65
N PRO A 183 5.86 -2.29 -11.25
CA PRO A 183 5.53 -3.71 -11.27
C PRO A 183 5.29 -4.22 -12.69
N GLU A 184 5.82 -5.42 -12.94
CA GLU A 184 5.56 -6.20 -14.15
C GLU A 184 5.31 -7.66 -13.80
N GLY A 185 4.36 -8.30 -14.47
CA GLY A 185 3.96 -9.68 -14.20
C GLY A 185 2.65 -10.06 -14.86
N PHE A 186 2.10 -11.20 -14.46
CA PHE A 186 0.79 -11.63 -14.93
C PHE A 186 -0.31 -10.93 -14.14
N ILE A 187 -0.98 -9.95 -14.75
CA ILE A 187 -1.96 -9.10 -14.09
C ILE A 187 -3.32 -9.22 -14.79
N SER A 188 -4.34 -9.55 -14.00
CA SER A 188 -5.76 -9.50 -14.37
C SER A 188 -6.35 -8.22 -13.76
N ASP A 189 -6.80 -7.29 -14.59
CA ASP A 189 -7.48 -6.04 -14.22
C ASP A 189 -8.85 -5.92 -14.88
N GLU A 190 -9.38 -7.05 -15.33
CA GLU A 190 -10.63 -7.14 -16.07
C GLU A 190 -11.84 -7.17 -15.13
N GLY A 191 -12.22 -5.99 -14.64
CA GLY A 191 -13.57 -5.71 -14.27
C GLY A 191 -14.05 -6.16 -12.90
N PHE A 192 -15.35 -6.31 -12.82
CA PHE A 192 -16.17 -6.59 -11.66
C PHE A 192 -16.13 -8.09 -11.30
N ASP A 193 -16.04 -8.38 -10.01
CA ASP A 193 -16.19 -9.73 -9.46
C ASP A 193 -17.38 -9.72 -8.48
N GLU A 194 -18.53 -10.21 -8.94
CA GLU A 194 -19.76 -10.28 -8.12
C GLU A 194 -19.59 -11.04 -6.80
N SER A 195 -18.58 -11.91 -6.73
CA SER A 195 -18.29 -12.67 -5.51
C SER A 195 -17.35 -11.95 -4.56
N ALA A 196 -16.73 -10.85 -5.00
CA ALA A 196 -15.83 -10.09 -4.14
C ALA A 196 -16.61 -9.46 -2.98
N SER A 197 -16.01 -9.50 -1.80
CA SER A 197 -16.67 -9.00 -0.58
C SER A 197 -15.65 -8.43 0.38
N LEU A 198 -16.07 -7.45 1.17
CA LEU A 198 -15.34 -6.86 2.28
C LEU A 198 -16.15 -7.04 3.56
N VAL A 199 -15.47 -7.42 4.64
CA VAL A 199 -16.02 -7.43 6.00
C VAL A 199 -15.10 -6.59 6.88
N LEU A 200 -15.66 -5.61 7.57
CA LEU A 200 -14.95 -4.78 8.54
C LEU A 200 -15.17 -5.28 9.96
N GLY A 201 -14.09 -5.43 10.72
CA GLY A 201 -14.11 -5.88 12.11
C GLY A 201 -14.35 -4.76 13.13
N ALA A 202 -14.21 -5.05 14.40
CA ALA A 202 -14.36 -4.10 15.51
C ALA A 202 -12.97 -3.56 15.94
N HIS A 203 -12.43 -2.62 15.17
CA HIS A 203 -11.12 -2.02 15.42
C HIS A 203 -11.11 -0.56 14.94
N PRO A 204 -10.39 0.39 15.58
CA PRO A 204 -10.39 1.81 15.19
C PRO A 204 -10.07 2.07 13.70
N VAL A 205 -9.18 1.28 13.09
CA VAL A 205 -8.93 1.38 11.64
C VAL A 205 -10.18 0.99 10.84
N ALA A 206 -10.91 -0.05 11.27
CA ALA A 206 -12.16 -0.45 10.61
C ALA A 206 -13.26 0.62 10.79
N ASP A 207 -13.30 1.29 11.93
CA ASP A 207 -14.23 2.40 12.16
C ASP A 207 -13.93 3.58 11.23
N THR A 208 -12.64 3.94 11.07
CA THR A 208 -12.24 4.93 10.06
C THR A 208 -12.64 4.49 8.65
N LEU A 209 -12.50 3.21 8.31
CA LEU A 209 -12.92 2.72 6.98
C LEU A 209 -14.43 2.84 6.77
N ARG A 210 -15.27 2.59 7.80
CA ARG A 210 -16.73 2.80 7.72
C ARG A 210 -17.10 4.27 7.47
N GLU A 211 -16.36 5.21 8.08
CA GLU A 211 -16.56 6.65 7.84
C GLU A 211 -16.16 7.07 6.42
N ILE A 212 -15.13 6.42 5.86
CA ILE A 212 -14.60 6.72 4.53
C ILE A 212 -15.49 6.13 3.42
N LEU A 213 -15.97 4.90 3.60
CA LEU A 213 -16.66 4.15 2.55
C LEU A 213 -18.07 4.70 2.31
N LEU A 214 -18.48 4.86 1.06
CA LEU A 214 -19.86 5.12 0.66
C LEU A 214 -20.70 3.84 0.70
N THR A 215 -20.10 2.72 0.35
CA THR A 215 -20.67 1.36 0.43
C THR A 215 -19.53 0.36 0.62
N GLU A 216 -19.85 -0.84 1.13
CA GLU A 216 -18.89 -1.97 1.19
C GLU A 216 -18.88 -2.78 -0.12
N GLU A 217 -19.56 -2.31 -1.15
CA GLU A 217 -19.59 -2.95 -2.47
C GLU A 217 -18.24 -2.79 -3.17
N VAL A 218 -17.68 -3.91 -3.63
CA VAL A 218 -16.45 -3.93 -4.42
C VAL A 218 -16.78 -3.59 -5.86
N VAL A 219 -16.22 -2.51 -6.39
CA VAL A 219 -16.49 -2.04 -7.76
C VAL A 219 -15.52 -2.57 -8.79
N ARG A 220 -14.34 -3.04 -8.34
CA ARG A 220 -13.31 -3.61 -9.21
C ARG A 220 -12.37 -4.51 -8.43
N THR A 221 -11.85 -5.53 -9.10
CA THR A 221 -10.77 -6.38 -8.58
C THR A 221 -9.58 -6.40 -9.54
N ILE A 222 -8.36 -6.41 -8.98
CA ILE A 222 -7.13 -6.56 -9.74
C ILE A 222 -6.25 -7.59 -9.03
N ILE A 223 -5.68 -8.52 -9.80
CA ILE A 223 -4.81 -9.56 -9.27
C ILE A 223 -3.49 -9.56 -10.05
N GLY A 224 -2.39 -9.63 -9.33
CA GLY A 224 -1.07 -9.81 -9.92
C GLY A 224 -0.37 -11.05 -9.37
N HIS A 225 0.10 -11.90 -10.28
CA HIS A 225 0.88 -13.09 -9.94
C HIS A 225 2.27 -13.04 -10.55
N LYS A 226 3.26 -13.61 -9.85
CA LYS A 226 4.67 -13.64 -10.30
C LYS A 226 5.14 -12.25 -10.72
N VAL A 227 4.80 -11.27 -9.91
CA VAL A 227 5.17 -9.89 -10.17
C VAL A 227 6.59 -9.65 -9.71
N SER A 228 7.35 -8.91 -10.50
CA SER A 228 8.62 -8.30 -10.08
C SER A 228 8.49 -6.78 -10.10
N SER A 229 9.24 -6.09 -9.27
CA SER A 229 9.23 -4.63 -9.23
C SER A 229 10.44 -4.05 -8.52
N ILE A 230 10.67 -2.78 -8.76
CA ILE A 230 11.65 -1.97 -8.02
C ILE A 230 10.91 -0.79 -7.40
N LEU A 231 10.93 -0.71 -6.07
CA LEU A 231 10.52 0.48 -5.35
C LEU A 231 11.74 1.43 -5.31
N LYS A 232 11.67 2.52 -6.03
CA LYS A 232 12.78 3.46 -6.17
C LYS A 232 13.05 4.22 -4.88
N LYS A 233 14.28 4.75 -4.75
CA LYS A 233 14.64 5.67 -3.68
C LYS A 233 13.63 6.82 -3.63
N PRO A 234 13.14 7.20 -2.42
CA PRO A 234 12.25 8.35 -2.30
C PRO A 234 12.98 9.66 -2.61
N VAL A 235 12.31 10.53 -3.33
CA VAL A 235 12.77 11.87 -3.66
C VAL A 235 11.91 12.89 -2.89
N ARG A 236 12.54 13.87 -2.26
CA ARG A 236 11.83 14.94 -1.58
C ARG A 236 11.12 15.85 -2.57
N ILE A 237 9.84 16.10 -2.34
CA ILE A 237 9.07 17.10 -3.08
C ILE A 237 9.31 18.48 -2.47
N LYS A 238 9.74 19.43 -3.28
CA LYS A 238 9.85 20.83 -2.89
C LYS A 238 8.48 21.49 -3.08
N MET A 239 7.80 21.79 -1.99
CA MET A 239 6.57 22.61 -2.08
C MET A 239 6.97 24.05 -2.40
N SER A 240 6.57 24.55 -3.55
CA SER A 240 6.60 26.01 -3.81
C SER A 240 5.39 26.62 -3.11
N TYR A 241 5.60 27.24 -1.97
CA TYR A 241 4.58 28.10 -1.36
C TYR A 241 4.50 29.37 -2.22
N ASN A 242 3.44 29.50 -3.01
CA ASN A 242 3.05 30.76 -3.64
C ASN A 242 2.28 31.62 -2.63
#